data_ceec5ac1b89971db25f8ee59eed01e85
#
_entry.id   ceec5ac1b89971db25f8ee59eed01e85
#
_cell.length_a   1.000
_cell.length_b   1.000
_cell.length_c   1.000
_cell.angle_alpha   90.00
_cell.angle_beta   90.00
_cell.angle_gamma   90.00
#
_symmetry.space_group_name_H-M   'P 1'
#
loop_
_entity.id
_entity.type
_entity.pdbx_description
1 polymer ?
#
loop_
_entity_poly.entity_id
_entity_poly.type
_entity_poly.pdbx_seq_one_letter_code
_entity_poly.pdbx_strand_id
1 'polypeptide(L)'
;MKANEITQAVIGAAIEVHKILGPGLIERPYEDAMCREFQLRGLKWERQKPVVIEYKGVKLGTPLFLDLLVEEKVIVDLKAKEAVTGLDKKKVLTYLRLSKLRLGLIINFNVELLRDGITRIVNDFQDEQDKDDPEDEPQDPPDLRG
;
A
#
# COMPACT_ATOMS: atom_id res chain seq x y z
N MET A 1 9.99 -7.08 10.06
CA MET A 1 10.54 -6.19 9.02
C MET A 1 10.19 -4.75 9.34
N LYS A 2 11.08 -3.85 9.01
CA LYS A 2 10.83 -2.41 9.13
C LYS A 2 9.95 -1.93 7.99
N ALA A 3 9.19 -0.87 8.23
CA ALA A 3 8.24 -0.35 7.24
C ALA A 3 8.91 -0.01 5.90
N ASN A 4 10.10 0.61 5.93
CA ASN A 4 10.81 0.94 4.69
C ASN A 4 11.30 -0.30 3.93
N GLU A 5 11.69 -1.35 4.64
CA GLU A 5 12.05 -2.61 4.00
C GLU A 5 10.83 -3.24 3.32
N ILE A 6 9.68 -3.15 3.96
CA ILE A 6 8.43 -3.67 3.41
C ILE A 6 8.05 -2.90 2.15
N THR A 7 8.11 -1.56 2.18
CA THR A 7 7.77 -0.76 1.01
C THR A 7 8.70 -1.07 -0.16
N GLN A 8 9.99 -1.24 0.08
CA GLN A 8 10.94 -1.61 -0.98
C GLN A 8 10.60 -2.98 -1.57
N ALA A 9 10.25 -3.94 -0.73
CA ALA A 9 9.87 -5.27 -1.19
C ALA A 9 8.57 -5.23 -2.01
N VAL A 10 7.59 -4.45 -1.56
CA VAL A 10 6.33 -4.27 -2.29
C VAL A 10 6.56 -3.62 -3.65
N ILE A 11 7.38 -2.57 -3.69
CA ILE A 11 7.70 -1.88 -4.94
C ILE A 11 8.42 -2.84 -5.90
N GLY A 12 9.37 -3.62 -5.39
CA GLY A 12 10.06 -4.63 -6.21
C GLY A 12 9.10 -5.66 -6.78
N ALA A 13 8.14 -6.13 -5.98
CA ALA A 13 7.10 -7.04 -6.44
C ALA A 13 6.24 -6.39 -7.53
N ALA A 14 5.84 -5.15 -7.34
CA ALA A 14 5.01 -4.42 -8.30
C ALA A 14 5.74 -4.18 -9.62
N ILE A 15 7.03 -3.89 -9.57
CA ILE A 15 7.85 -3.74 -10.77
C ILE A 15 7.82 -5.05 -11.58
N GLU A 16 8.01 -6.17 -10.91
CA GLU A 16 7.98 -7.47 -11.58
C GLU A 16 6.61 -7.75 -12.20
N VAL A 17 5.54 -7.50 -11.47
CA VAL A 17 4.18 -7.67 -11.98
C VAL A 17 3.96 -6.81 -13.22
N HIS A 18 4.36 -5.55 -13.16
CA HIS A 18 4.18 -4.60 -14.26
C HIS A 18 5.00 -5.00 -15.50
N LYS A 19 6.20 -5.51 -15.29
CA LYS A 19 7.05 -6.00 -16.40
C LYS A 19 6.39 -7.15 -17.14
N ILE A 20 5.73 -8.04 -16.43
CA ILE A 20 5.13 -9.23 -17.03
C ILE A 20 3.75 -8.94 -17.61
N LEU A 21 2.89 -8.23 -16.87
CA LEU A 21 1.51 -8.00 -17.29
C LEU A 21 1.31 -6.73 -18.10
N GLY A 22 2.13 -5.71 -17.87
CA GLY A 22 1.99 -4.40 -18.52
C GLY A 22 0.79 -3.61 -18.03
N PRO A 23 0.58 -2.41 -18.57
CA PRO A 23 -0.61 -1.61 -18.29
C PRO A 23 -1.84 -2.15 -19.05
N GLY A 24 -3.03 -1.66 -18.70
CA GLY A 24 -4.23 -1.88 -19.48
C GLY A 24 -5.21 -2.91 -18.94
N LEU A 25 -4.85 -3.64 -17.88
CA LEU A 25 -5.78 -4.56 -17.23
C LEU A 25 -6.60 -3.84 -16.16
N ILE A 26 -7.71 -4.45 -15.74
CA ILE A 26 -8.46 -3.99 -14.58
C ILE A 26 -7.68 -4.32 -13.30
N GLU A 27 -8.15 -3.86 -12.14
CA GLU A 27 -7.40 -4.00 -10.88
C GLU A 27 -7.19 -5.43 -10.42
N ARG A 28 -8.19 -6.30 -10.59
CA ARG A 28 -8.18 -7.63 -9.97
C ARG A 28 -7.01 -8.52 -10.39
N PRO A 29 -6.65 -8.64 -11.68
CA PRO A 29 -5.47 -9.41 -12.07
C PRO A 29 -4.18 -8.91 -11.44
N TYR A 30 -4.03 -7.59 -11.26
CA TYR A 30 -2.85 -7.04 -10.59
C TYR A 30 -2.82 -7.45 -9.12
N GLU A 31 -3.96 -7.42 -8.45
CA GLU A 31 -4.04 -7.85 -7.06
C GLU A 31 -3.67 -9.33 -6.93
N ASP A 32 -4.19 -10.17 -7.80
CA ASP A 32 -3.85 -11.60 -7.82
C ASP A 32 -2.35 -11.81 -8.02
N ALA A 33 -1.77 -11.09 -8.97
CA ALA A 33 -0.34 -11.19 -9.26
C ALA A 33 0.53 -10.70 -8.11
N MET A 34 0.12 -9.60 -7.45
CA MET A 34 0.84 -9.10 -6.28
C MET A 34 0.86 -10.14 -5.15
N CYS A 35 -0.27 -10.80 -4.91
CA CYS A 35 -0.34 -11.85 -3.90
C CYS A 35 0.62 -13.00 -4.23
N ARG A 36 0.70 -13.37 -5.50
CA ARG A 36 1.65 -14.41 -5.94
C ARG A 36 3.09 -13.97 -5.72
N GLU A 37 3.43 -12.72 -6.05
CA GLU A 37 4.78 -12.20 -5.83
C GLU A 37 5.10 -12.16 -4.34
N PHE A 38 4.17 -11.76 -3.49
CA PHE A 38 4.39 -11.77 -2.05
C PHE A 38 4.68 -13.18 -1.54
N GLN A 39 3.94 -14.17 -2.04
CA GLN A 39 4.17 -15.57 -1.69
C GLN A 39 5.59 -16.01 -2.08
N LEU A 40 6.02 -15.70 -3.30
CA LEU A 40 7.34 -16.05 -3.78
C LEU A 40 8.46 -15.38 -3.00
N ARG A 41 8.21 -14.18 -2.48
CA ARG A 41 9.18 -13.39 -1.72
C ARG A 41 9.15 -13.65 -0.22
N GLY A 42 8.23 -14.51 0.23
CA GLY A 42 8.12 -14.85 1.65
C GLY A 42 7.55 -13.73 2.52
N LEU A 43 6.79 -12.82 1.91
CA LEU A 43 6.11 -11.76 2.66
C LEU A 43 4.78 -12.26 3.18
N LYS A 44 4.39 -11.79 4.36
CA LYS A 44 3.05 -12.04 4.89
C LYS A 44 2.12 -10.95 4.37
N TRP A 45 0.92 -11.31 3.97
CA TRP A 45 -0.05 -10.34 3.49
C TRP A 45 -1.47 -10.78 3.84
N GLU A 46 -2.36 -9.81 3.90
CA GLU A 46 -3.79 -10.04 3.97
C GLU A 46 -4.43 -9.27 2.83
N ARG A 47 -5.38 -9.89 2.16
CA ARG A 47 -6.06 -9.31 1.00
C ARG A 47 -7.49 -8.99 1.40
N GLN A 48 -7.99 -7.83 0.95
CA GLN A 48 -9.33 -7.35 1.30
C GLN A 48 -9.57 -7.41 2.81
N LYS A 49 -8.63 -6.81 3.54
CA LYS A 49 -8.62 -6.82 5.00
C LYS A 49 -9.71 -5.90 5.54
N PRO A 50 -10.72 -6.42 6.29
CA PRO A 50 -11.73 -5.55 6.89
C PRO A 50 -11.16 -4.79 8.09
N VAL A 51 -11.52 -3.52 8.18
CA VAL A 51 -11.17 -2.66 9.32
C VAL A 51 -12.46 -2.07 9.85
N VAL A 52 -12.71 -2.29 11.14
CA VAL A 52 -13.90 -1.76 11.82
C VAL A 52 -13.74 -0.25 12.01
N ILE A 53 -14.78 0.49 11.67
CA ILE A 53 -14.82 1.94 11.86
C ILE A 53 -15.58 2.23 13.14
N GLU A 54 -14.96 3.00 14.06
CA GLU A 54 -15.64 3.50 15.25
C GLU A 54 -16.05 4.96 15.07
N TYR A 55 -17.26 5.27 15.53
CA TYR A 55 -17.75 6.64 15.52
C TYR A 55 -18.38 6.95 16.86
N LYS A 56 -17.78 7.86 17.61
CA LYS A 56 -18.26 8.29 18.93
C LYS A 56 -18.57 7.11 19.84
N GLY A 57 -17.63 6.19 19.94
CA GLY A 57 -17.73 5.03 20.83
C GLY A 57 -18.55 3.87 20.29
N VAL A 58 -19.08 3.98 19.08
CA VAL A 58 -19.91 2.92 18.46
C VAL A 58 -19.17 2.33 17.27
N LYS A 59 -19.12 1.00 17.22
CA LYS A 59 -18.60 0.29 16.05
C LYS A 59 -19.66 0.29 14.97
N LEU A 60 -19.32 0.85 13.81
CA LEU A 60 -20.23 0.90 12.68
C LEU A 60 -20.37 -0.48 12.03
N GLY A 61 -21.57 -0.75 11.48
CA GLY A 61 -21.85 -2.05 10.88
C GLY A 61 -21.17 -2.28 9.53
N THR A 62 -20.65 -1.23 8.91
CA THR A 62 -20.01 -1.32 7.59
C THR A 62 -18.51 -1.10 7.76
N PRO A 63 -17.67 -2.13 7.59
CA PRO A 63 -16.22 -1.96 7.66
C PRO A 63 -15.68 -1.35 6.38
N LEU A 64 -14.48 -0.79 6.46
CA LEU A 64 -13.72 -0.51 5.26
C LEU A 64 -12.88 -1.76 4.91
N PHE A 65 -12.49 -1.89 3.63
CA PHE A 65 -11.63 -2.99 3.20
C PHE A 65 -10.35 -2.42 2.61
N LEU A 66 -9.21 -2.90 3.12
CA LEU A 66 -7.92 -2.59 2.55
C LEU A 66 -7.63 -3.59 1.43
N ASP A 67 -7.18 -3.12 0.26
CA ASP A 67 -6.84 -4.03 -0.83
C ASP A 67 -5.82 -5.08 -0.36
N LEU A 68 -4.69 -4.61 0.13
CA LEU A 68 -3.63 -5.45 0.67
C LEU A 68 -3.06 -4.80 1.92
N LEU A 69 -2.75 -5.62 2.89
CA LEU A 69 -2.01 -5.21 4.09
C LEU A 69 -0.80 -6.13 4.18
N VAL A 70 0.41 -5.56 4.11
CA VAL A 70 1.65 -6.32 4.03
C VAL A 70 2.40 -6.23 5.35
N GLU A 71 2.77 -7.38 5.91
CA GLU A 71 3.49 -7.53 7.17
C GLU A 71 2.82 -6.76 8.32
N GLU A 72 1.50 -6.63 8.26
CA GLU A 72 0.69 -5.91 9.25
C GLU A 72 1.09 -4.44 9.43
N LYS A 73 1.89 -3.87 8.52
CA LYS A 73 2.44 -2.52 8.65
C LYS A 73 2.14 -1.59 7.49
N VAL A 74 2.05 -2.10 6.27
CA VAL A 74 1.96 -1.25 5.09
C VAL A 74 0.67 -1.55 4.32
N ILE A 75 -0.14 -0.50 4.14
CA ILE A 75 -1.33 -0.59 3.29
C ILE A 75 -0.88 -0.43 1.84
N VAL A 76 -1.36 -1.31 0.97
CA VAL A 76 -1.12 -1.20 -0.46
C VAL A 76 -2.46 -1.08 -1.17
N ASP A 77 -2.67 0.06 -1.81
CA ASP A 77 -3.91 0.37 -2.53
C ASP A 77 -3.62 0.30 -4.02
N LEU A 78 -4.30 -0.57 -4.72
CA LEU A 78 -4.04 -0.83 -6.14
C LEU A 78 -5.03 -0.08 -7.00
N LYS A 79 -4.54 0.53 -8.08
CA LYS A 79 -5.34 1.26 -9.06
C LYS A 79 -4.96 0.82 -10.47
N ALA A 80 -5.92 0.95 -11.37
CA ALA A 80 -5.72 0.69 -12.80
C ALA A 80 -6.54 1.75 -13.56
N LYS A 81 -6.13 3.01 -13.44
CA LYS A 81 -6.89 4.13 -13.98
C LYS A 81 -5.97 5.19 -14.56
N GLU A 82 -6.56 6.18 -15.24
CA GLU A 82 -5.80 7.19 -15.96
C GLU A 82 -4.84 7.97 -15.06
N ALA A 83 -5.31 8.37 -13.86
CA ALA A 83 -4.49 9.12 -12.94
C ALA A 83 -4.94 8.91 -11.50
N VAL A 84 -3.98 8.93 -10.59
CA VAL A 84 -4.25 8.95 -9.15
C VAL A 84 -4.63 10.39 -8.77
N THR A 85 -5.78 10.54 -8.13
CA THR A 85 -6.32 11.84 -7.77
C THR A 85 -5.96 12.24 -6.34
N GLY A 86 -6.17 13.53 -6.01
CA GLY A 86 -6.03 13.99 -4.63
C GLY A 86 -6.97 13.26 -3.68
N LEU A 87 -8.17 12.92 -4.14
CA LEU A 87 -9.12 12.15 -3.32
C LEU A 87 -8.62 10.74 -3.06
N ASP A 88 -8.00 10.09 -4.03
CA ASP A 88 -7.39 8.77 -3.82
C ASP A 88 -6.36 8.82 -2.69
N LYS A 89 -5.53 9.86 -2.69
CA LYS A 89 -4.51 10.04 -1.65
C LYS A 89 -5.13 10.27 -0.29
N LYS A 90 -6.18 11.09 -0.22
CA LYS A 90 -6.89 11.37 1.03
C LYS A 90 -7.57 10.12 1.58
N LYS A 91 -8.11 9.27 0.71
CA LYS A 91 -8.71 8.01 1.14
C LYS A 91 -7.70 7.10 1.82
N VAL A 92 -6.51 6.95 1.24
CA VAL A 92 -5.48 6.11 1.85
C VAL A 92 -5.02 6.70 3.17
N LEU A 93 -4.88 8.03 3.26
CA LEU A 93 -4.55 8.66 4.54
C LEU A 93 -5.63 8.38 5.59
N THR A 94 -6.90 8.44 5.22
CA THR A 94 -8.00 8.07 6.10
C THR A 94 -7.89 6.62 6.56
N TYR A 95 -7.59 5.72 5.64
CA TYR A 95 -7.42 4.29 5.96
C TYR A 95 -6.27 4.07 6.95
N LEU A 96 -5.16 4.78 6.75
CA LEU A 96 -4.02 4.71 7.67
C LEU A 96 -4.40 5.20 9.07
N ARG A 97 -5.15 6.29 9.15
CA ARG A 97 -5.61 6.83 10.44
C ARG A 97 -6.53 5.86 11.16
N LEU A 98 -7.49 5.29 10.45
CA LEU A 98 -8.44 4.34 11.03
C LEU A 98 -7.76 3.04 11.45
N SER A 99 -6.73 2.62 10.73
CA SER A 99 -5.97 1.39 11.01
C SER A 99 -4.80 1.63 11.97
N LYS A 100 -4.51 2.89 12.31
CA LYS A 100 -3.38 3.28 13.17
C LYS A 100 -2.04 2.83 12.60
N LEU A 101 -1.89 3.00 11.29
CA LEU A 101 -0.66 2.66 10.57
C LEU A 101 -0.02 3.92 10.00
N ARG A 102 1.29 3.86 9.73
CA ARG A 102 2.07 5.01 9.28
C ARG A 102 2.23 5.12 7.77
N LEU A 103 2.37 4.00 7.09
CA LEU A 103 2.76 4.00 5.70
C LEU A 103 1.77 3.28 4.82
N GLY A 104 1.50 3.89 3.66
CA GLY A 104 0.74 3.27 2.60
C GLY A 104 1.37 3.59 1.25
N LEU A 105 1.07 2.74 0.30
CA LEU A 105 1.45 2.92 -1.10
C LEU A 105 0.20 2.86 -1.94
N ILE A 106 0.08 3.79 -2.88
CA ILE A 106 -0.85 3.66 -3.99
C ILE A 106 -0.03 3.22 -5.19
N ILE A 107 -0.43 2.14 -5.82
CA ILE A 107 0.25 1.62 -7.00
C ILE A 107 -0.74 1.60 -8.15
N ASN A 108 -0.55 2.49 -9.12
CA ASN A 108 -1.34 2.55 -10.32
C ASN A 108 -0.57 1.84 -11.44
N PHE A 109 -1.10 0.70 -11.90
CA PHE A 109 -0.45 -0.08 -12.94
C PHE A 109 -0.71 0.44 -14.35
N ASN A 110 -1.62 1.39 -14.51
CA ASN A 110 -1.98 1.91 -15.83
C ASN A 110 -1.05 3.04 -16.26
N VAL A 111 0.24 2.74 -16.26
CA VAL A 111 1.32 3.66 -16.64
C VAL A 111 2.33 2.90 -17.48
N GLU A 112 3.12 3.62 -18.29
CA GLU A 112 4.18 2.99 -19.07
C GLU A 112 5.33 2.54 -18.19
N LEU A 113 5.75 3.39 -17.24
CA LEU A 113 6.82 3.08 -16.29
C LEU A 113 6.22 3.07 -14.90
N LEU A 114 6.41 1.98 -14.18
CA LEU A 114 5.76 1.82 -12.89
C LEU A 114 6.14 2.91 -11.88
N ARG A 115 7.37 3.44 -11.97
CA ARG A 115 7.79 4.54 -11.09
C ARG A 115 6.81 5.72 -11.09
N ASP A 116 6.16 5.96 -12.25
CA ASP A 116 5.21 7.06 -12.40
C ASP A 116 3.86 6.74 -11.77
N GLY A 117 3.62 5.48 -11.43
CA GLY A 117 2.37 5.04 -10.81
C GLY A 117 2.45 4.82 -9.30
N ILE A 118 3.61 5.06 -8.69
CA ILE A 118 3.78 4.81 -7.25
C ILE A 118 3.65 6.13 -6.49
N THR A 119 2.76 6.14 -5.50
CA THR A 119 2.58 7.26 -4.58
C THR A 119 2.71 6.76 -3.15
N ARG A 120 3.57 7.41 -2.37
CA ARG A 120 3.77 7.10 -0.96
C ARG A 120 2.89 8.01 -0.13
N ILE A 121 2.14 7.42 0.80
CA ILE A 121 1.28 8.16 1.73
C ILE A 121 1.81 7.93 3.13
N VAL A 122 1.99 9.01 3.87
CA VAL A 122 2.51 8.97 5.23
C VAL A 122 1.47 9.56 6.17
N ASN A 123 1.16 8.81 7.22
CA ASN A 123 0.39 9.30 8.34
C ASN A 123 1.38 9.69 9.43
N ASP A 124 1.39 10.94 9.87
CA ASP A 124 2.34 11.45 10.85
C ASP A 124 2.15 10.89 12.26
N PHE A 125 1.14 10.05 12.44
CA PHE A 125 0.94 9.34 13.69
C PHE A 125 2.18 8.53 14.03
N GLN A 126 2.64 8.66 15.28
CA GLN A 126 3.72 7.85 15.82
C GLN A 126 3.27 7.29 17.16
N ASP A 127 3.34 5.96 17.32
CA ASP A 127 3.17 5.36 18.64
C ASP A 127 4.54 5.22 19.32
N GLU A 128 4.54 4.75 20.56
CA GLU A 128 5.77 4.63 21.34
C GLU A 128 6.79 3.67 20.70
N GLN A 129 6.31 2.68 19.97
CA GLN A 129 7.19 1.69 19.35
C GLN A 129 7.89 2.26 18.12
N ASP A 130 7.24 3.16 17.39
CA ASP A 130 7.78 3.71 16.15
C ASP A 130 8.77 4.84 16.40
N LYS A 131 8.64 5.57 17.51
CA LYS A 131 9.46 6.75 17.80
C LYS A 131 10.96 6.47 17.87
N ASP A 132 11.33 5.30 18.35
CA ASP A 132 12.72 4.96 18.59
C ASP A 132 13.33 4.15 17.45
N ASP A 133 12.61 4.00 16.33
CA ASP A 133 13.08 3.21 15.21
C ASP A 133 13.31 4.10 13.99
N PRO A 134 14.56 4.51 13.73
CA PRO A 134 14.86 5.40 12.61
C PRO A 134 14.57 4.78 11.25
N GLU A 135 14.54 3.45 11.15
CA GLU A 135 14.24 2.79 9.88
C GLU A 135 12.75 2.85 9.52
N ASP A 136 11.89 3.21 10.49
CA ASP A 136 10.47 3.42 10.23
C ASP A 136 10.14 4.87 9.90
N GLU A 137 11.14 5.76 9.87
CA GLU A 137 10.92 7.14 9.47
C GLU A 137 10.53 7.22 8.00
N PRO A 138 9.64 8.17 7.62
CA PRO A 138 9.28 8.33 6.23
C PRO A 138 10.48 8.64 5.35
N GLN A 139 10.59 7.93 4.25
CA GLN A 139 11.66 8.14 3.28
C GLN A 139 11.05 8.13 1.89
N ASP A 140 11.75 8.75 0.96
CA ASP A 140 11.33 8.69 -0.43
C ASP A 140 11.38 7.25 -0.94
N PRO A 141 10.50 6.89 -1.90
CA PRO A 141 10.57 5.58 -2.52
C PRO A 141 11.95 5.34 -3.15
N PRO A 142 12.35 4.07 -3.32
CA PRO A 142 13.60 3.77 -4.02
C PRO A 142 13.64 4.43 -5.40
N ASP A 143 14.85 4.72 -5.88
CA ASP A 143 15.01 5.28 -7.22
C ASP A 143 14.58 4.24 -8.25
N LEU A 144 13.53 4.56 -8.98
CA LEU A 144 12.96 3.69 -10.01
C LEU A 144 13.45 4.03 -11.41
N ARG A 145 14.35 4.98 -11.55
CA ARG A 145 15.00 5.29 -12.82
C ARG A 145 16.07 4.26 -13.05
N GLY A 146 15.76 3.39 -13.88
CA GLY A 146 16.51 2.24 -14.13
C GLY A 146 17.77 2.17 -14.70
#